data_b1c15dc519aac34517b8a2e20a2a48d8
#
_entry.id   b1c15dc519aac34517b8a2e20a2a48d8
#
_cell.length_a   1.000
_cell.length_b   1.000
_cell.length_c   1.000
_cell.angle_alpha   90.00
_cell.angle_beta   90.00
_cell.angle_gamma   90.00
#
_symmetry.space_group_name_H-M   'P 1'
#
loop_
_entity.id
_entity.type
_entity.pdbx_description
1 polymer ?
#
loop_
_entity_poly.entity_id
_entity_poly.type
_entity_poly.pdbx_seq_one_letter_code
_entity_poly.pdbx_strand_id
1 'polypeptide(L)' 'MAYFPMFVDIKKKKCLIVGGGTVALRKVQVLLDFGADVVVVAPEVISKIKEYPVTVYQRNFEKEDLQGCELVVAAT' A
#
# COMPACT_ATOMS: atom_id res chain seq x y z
N MET A 1 10.38 -0.78 20.75
CA MET A 1 9.74 -1.53 19.67
C MET A 1 10.76 -2.45 19.01
N ALA A 2 10.39 -3.70 18.83
CA ALA A 2 11.26 -4.65 18.15
C ALA A 2 10.92 -4.69 16.67
N TYR A 3 11.93 -4.53 15.84
CA TYR A 3 11.77 -4.67 14.41
C TYR A 3 12.23 -6.04 13.99
N PHE A 4 11.39 -6.70 13.21
CA PHE A 4 11.78 -7.97 12.62
C PHE A 4 12.28 -7.67 11.21
N PRO A 5 13.59 -7.81 10.97
CA PRO A 5 14.12 -7.49 9.66
C PRO A 5 13.66 -8.52 8.63
N MET A 6 13.03 -8.04 7.58
CA MET A 6 12.63 -8.87 6.45
C MET A 6 13.36 -8.40 5.21
N PHE A 7 14.07 -9.32 4.58
CA PHE A 7 14.75 -9.04 3.32
C PHE A 7 13.90 -9.60 2.19
N VAL A 8 12.97 -8.79 1.71
CA VAL A 8 12.04 -9.18 0.65
C VAL A 8 12.26 -8.25 -0.54
N ASP A 9 12.47 -8.85 -1.70
CA ASP A 9 12.53 -8.08 -2.94
C ASP A 9 11.11 -7.80 -3.39
N ILE A 10 10.71 -6.54 -3.28
CA ILE A 10 9.35 -6.11 -3.67
C ILE A 10 9.34 -5.32 -4.98
N LYS A 11 10.48 -5.24 -5.67
CA LYS A 11 10.56 -4.51 -6.93
C LYS A 11 9.58 -5.13 -7.94
N LYS A 12 8.69 -4.30 -8.46
CA LYS A 12 7.62 -4.70 -9.39
C LYS A 12 6.62 -5.69 -8.80
N LYS A 13 6.67 -5.92 -7.48
CA LYS A 13 5.70 -6.77 -6.81
C LYS A 13 4.50 -5.97 -6.36
N LYS A 14 3.33 -6.58 -6.41
CA LYS A 14 2.10 -5.92 -5.97
C LYS A 14 2.09 -5.83 -4.44
N CYS A 15 2.01 -4.62 -3.94
CA CYS A 15 1.92 -4.34 -2.51
C CYS A 15 0.62 -3.60 -2.24
N LEU A 16 -0.20 -4.14 -1.36
CA LEU A 16 -1.50 -3.59 -1.03
C LEU A 16 -1.43 -2.79 0.26
N ILE A 17 -1.97 -1.58 0.23
CA ILE A 17 -2.13 -0.75 1.42
C ILE A 17 -3.63 -0.61 1.69
N VAL A 18 -4.06 -1.06 2.86
CA VAL A 18 -5.44 -0.91 3.31
C VAL A 18 -5.50 0.31 4.23
N GLY A 19 -6.01 1.40 3.70
CA GLY A 19 -6.07 2.68 4.39
C GLY A 19 -5.77 3.81 3.42
N GLY A 20 -6.28 5.00 3.69
CA GLY A 20 -6.16 6.14 2.78
C GLY A 20 -5.77 7.46 3.43
N GLY A 21 -5.30 7.43 4.67
CA GLY A 21 -4.92 8.63 5.41
C GLY A 21 -3.42 8.91 5.38
N THR A 22 -2.96 9.69 6.34
CA THR A 22 -1.55 10.12 6.42
C THR A 22 -0.61 8.95 6.61
N VAL A 23 -0.99 7.95 7.42
CA VAL A 23 -0.17 6.76 7.63
C VAL A 23 -0.02 5.99 6.32
N ALA A 24 -1.12 5.85 5.58
CA ALA A 24 -1.06 5.18 4.28
C ALA A 24 -0.15 5.94 3.32
N LEU A 25 -0.19 7.26 3.32
CA LEU A 25 0.68 8.08 2.47
C LEU A 25 2.15 7.78 2.73
N ARG A 26 2.55 7.65 3.99
CA ARG A 26 3.94 7.33 4.33
C ARG A 26 4.34 5.96 3.79
N LYS A 27 3.44 4.99 3.90
CA LYS A 27 3.71 3.65 3.39
C LYS A 27 3.81 3.64 1.88
N VAL A 28 2.96 4.41 1.20
CA VAL A 28 3.04 4.58 -0.25
C VAL A 28 4.43 5.07 -0.65
N GLN A 29 4.90 6.13 0.00
CA GLN A 29 6.20 6.71 -0.31
C GLN A 29 7.33 5.71 -0.15
N VAL A 30 7.35 4.96 0.95
CA VAL A 30 8.38 3.96 1.23
C VAL A 30 8.34 2.84 0.19
N LEU A 31 7.16 2.30 -0.09
CA LEU A 31 7.04 1.18 -1.03
C LEU A 31 7.42 1.58 -2.45
N LEU A 32 7.07 2.80 -2.86
CA LEU A 32 7.46 3.30 -4.18
C LEU A 32 8.97 3.45 -4.29
N ASP A 33 9.64 3.86 -3.21
CA ASP A 33 11.10 3.98 -3.21
C ASP A 33 11.77 2.62 -3.45
N PHE A 34 11.12 1.54 -3.04
CA PHE A 34 11.63 0.19 -3.30
C PHE A 34 11.16 -0.38 -4.64
N GLY A 35 10.47 0.41 -5.43
CA GLY A 35 10.05 0.00 -6.77
C GLY A 35 8.82 -0.89 -6.80
N ALA A 36 8.04 -0.94 -5.74
CA ALA A 36 6.85 -1.77 -5.67
C ALA A 36 5.73 -1.24 -6.56
N ASP A 37 4.85 -2.14 -6.98
CA ASP A 37 3.59 -1.79 -7.62
C ASP A 37 2.55 -1.63 -6.53
N VAL A 38 2.23 -0.38 -6.20
CA VAL A 38 1.42 -0.07 -5.02
C VAL A 38 -0.05 0.07 -5.38
N VAL A 39 -0.88 -0.62 -4.61
CA VAL A 39 -2.34 -0.55 -4.70
C VAL A 39 -2.87 -0.08 -3.34
N VAL A 40 -3.75 0.91 -3.36
CA VAL A 40 -4.37 1.47 -2.16
C VAL A 40 -5.86 1.20 -2.19
N VAL A 41 -6.40 0.65 -1.11
CA VAL A 41 -7.83 0.38 -0.97
C VAL A 41 -8.32 1.01 0.33
N ALA A 42 -9.30 1.90 0.23
CA ALA A 42 -9.94 2.52 1.38
C ALA A 42 -11.21 3.25 0.94
N PRO A 43 -12.22 3.38 1.83
CA PRO A 43 -13.42 4.15 1.48
C PRO A 43 -13.13 5.64 1.29
N GLU A 44 -12.10 6.15 1.97
CA GLU A 44 -11.66 7.54 1.83
C GLU A 44 -10.15 7.57 1.63
N VAL A 45 -9.72 8.29 0.61
CA VAL A 45 -8.29 8.41 0.26
C VAL A 45 -7.95 9.88 0.10
N ILE A 46 -6.95 10.34 0.85
CA ILE A 46 -6.52 11.75 0.76
C ILE A 46 -5.94 12.04 -0.64
N SER A 47 -6.12 13.26 -1.10
CA SER A 47 -5.71 13.66 -2.44
C SER A 47 -4.21 13.49 -2.69
N LYS A 48 -3.38 13.66 -1.67
CA LYS A 48 -1.93 13.50 -1.80
C LYS A 48 -1.52 12.11 -2.27
N ILE A 49 -2.23 11.07 -1.83
CA ILE A 49 -1.97 9.70 -2.28
C ILE A 49 -2.21 9.59 -3.79
N LYS A 50 -3.25 10.27 -4.28
CA LYS A 50 -3.62 10.21 -5.68
C LYS A 50 -2.62 10.90 -6.61
N GLU A 51 -1.70 11.68 -6.05
CA GLU A 51 -0.64 12.33 -6.82
C GLU A 51 0.52 11.40 -7.15
N TYR A 52 0.57 10.24 -6.51
CA TYR A 52 1.62 9.25 -6.73
C TYR A 52 1.21 8.22 -7.78
N PRO A 53 2.16 7.56 -8.43
CA PRO A 53 1.86 6.53 -9.43
C PRO A 53 1.40 5.23 -8.77
N VAL A 54 0.21 5.26 -8.20
CA VAL A 54 -0.40 4.12 -7.49
C VAL A 54 -1.79 3.86 -8.05
N THR A 55 -2.25 2.63 -7.91
CA THR A 55 -3.63 2.28 -8.23
C THR A 55 -4.48 2.49 -6.97
N VAL A 56 -5.56 3.25 -7.08
CA VAL A 56 -6.43 3.56 -5.94
C VAL A 56 -7.81 2.99 -6.19
N TYR A 57 -8.28 2.17 -5.25
CA TYR A 57 -9.66 1.69 -5.21
C TYR A 57 -10.35 2.33 -4.00
N GLN A 58 -11.15 3.34 -4.25
CA GLN A 58 -11.82 4.08 -3.19
C GLN A 58 -13.12 3.37 -2.82
N ARG A 59 -13.00 2.32 -2.05
CA ARG A 59 -14.09 1.47 -1.58
C ARG A 59 -13.62 0.69 -0.37
N ASN A 60 -14.53 -0.05 0.27
CA ASN A 60 -14.15 -0.91 1.38
C ASN A 60 -13.26 -2.06 0.90
N PHE A 61 -12.36 -2.49 1.77
CA PHE A 61 -11.50 -3.63 1.52
C PHE A 61 -12.31 -4.91 1.38
N GLU A 62 -11.90 -5.76 0.43
CA GLU A 62 -12.49 -7.08 0.22
C GLU A 62 -11.39 -8.13 0.19
N LYS A 63 -11.73 -9.38 0.51
CA LYS A 63 -10.76 -10.48 0.53
C LYS A 63 -10.06 -10.66 -0.81
N GLU A 64 -10.77 -10.42 -1.90
CA GLU A 64 -10.24 -10.56 -3.25
C GLU A 64 -9.08 -9.60 -3.49
N ASP A 65 -9.02 -8.52 -2.75
CA ASP A 65 -7.92 -7.55 -2.86
C ASP A 65 -6.57 -8.15 -2.48
N LEU A 66 -6.57 -9.23 -1.72
CA LEU A 66 -5.33 -9.90 -1.30
C LEU A 66 -4.69 -10.74 -2.40
N GLN A 67 -5.42 -11.03 -3.47
CA GLN A 67 -4.91 -11.91 -4.53
C GLN A 67 -3.72 -11.29 -5.25
N GLY A 68 -2.66 -12.07 -5.35
CA GLY A 68 -1.46 -11.64 -6.05
C GLY A 68 -0.59 -10.63 -5.31
N CYS A 69 -0.90 -10.34 -4.05
CA CYS A 69 -0.11 -9.39 -3.27
C CYS A 69 1.09 -10.05 -2.61
N GLU A 70 2.26 -9.45 -2.77
CA GLU A 70 3.48 -9.87 -2.10
C GLU A 70 3.48 -9.40 -0.65
N LEU A 71 2.93 -8.20 -0.41
CA LEU A 71 2.91 -7.58 0.90
C LEU A 71 1.58 -6.86 1.09
N VAL A 72 1.03 -6.95 2.30
CA VAL A 72 -0.19 -6.24 2.67
C VAL A 72 0.09 -5.43 3.93
N VAL A 73 -0.22 -4.13 3.87
CA VAL A 73 0.00 -3.20 4.99
C VAL A 73 -1.33 -2.63 5.42
N ALA A 74 -1.68 -2.83 6.69
CA ALA A 74 -2.85 -2.18 7.29
C ALA A 74 -2.38 -0.83 7.84
N ALA A 75 -2.84 0.24 7.23
CA ALA A 75 -2.40 1.61 7.55
C ALA A 75 -3.59 2.43 8.08
N THR A 76 -4.12 2.00 9.20
CA THR A 76 -5.25 2.69 9.87
C THR A 76 -4.83 3.35 11.17
#